data_ac2f88dea32072c4c6c3b3e77ee38042
#
_entry.id   ac2f88dea32072c4c6c3b3e77ee38042
#
_cell.length_a   1.000
_cell.length_b   1.000
_cell.length_c   1.000
_cell.angle_alpha   90.00
_cell.angle_beta   90.00
_cell.angle_gamma   90.00
#
_symmetry.space_group_name_H-M   'P 1'
#
loop_
_entity.id
_entity.type
_entity.pdbx_description
1 polymer ?
#
loop_
_entity_poly.entity_id
_entity_poly.type
_entity_poly.pdbx_seq_one_letter_code
_entity_poly.pdbx_strand_id
1 'polypeptide(L)'
;MNGFVGRTELLTGQLAESWEFPDNETVIFHIRHGVHYQDKEPANGREYTAEDAAYNMNRIWEASGSYPHLVYPPQYRPTSITALDKYTVEIKVPETMHGQLFLVCGDFLFADYPPEAIELYGDMANWENACGTGPWMLTDYVNSSSMNFVRNPNYWQYDPLHPENQLPYMDAVKTLNISDLSTRLAAVRTGKFTTLGGVGWEDASSLIKTSPDIIYNKSLTGPTCPIGRLDKPELAFHDIKVRQALSMSIDREALINDYYEGNATLFAFPWPPATTYSAFYTPLEEQSQFVQDLFSYNPERAKQLLSEAGYPDGFKTSIICTSAQADFLAIIKEYFATINVDLSIDVVETGTMTSMDRGRTYPEMIFKPLVQDYQFPWRMLFLRIESPD
;
A
#
# COMPACT_ATOMS: atom_id res chain seq x y z
N MET A 1 -10.40 -10.87 -26.41
CA MET A 1 -11.00 -10.39 -25.13
C MET A 1 -10.06 -9.33 -24.63
N ASN A 2 -10.50 -8.08 -24.59
CA ASN A 2 -9.65 -7.00 -24.08
C ASN A 2 -9.41 -7.24 -22.61
N GLY A 3 -8.19 -7.63 -22.26
CA GLY A 3 -7.81 -8.02 -20.89
C GLY A 3 -7.80 -6.90 -19.86
N PHE A 4 -8.17 -5.68 -20.24
CA PHE A 4 -8.25 -4.54 -19.35
C PHE A 4 -9.68 -4.38 -18.84
N VAL A 5 -10.05 -5.16 -17.84
CA VAL A 5 -11.30 -4.97 -17.08
C VAL A 5 -10.99 -4.28 -15.74
N GLY A 6 -10.12 -3.29 -15.76
CA GLY A 6 -10.14 -2.27 -14.73
C GLY A 6 -11.32 -1.35 -15.05
N ARG A 7 -12.04 -0.90 -14.05
CA ARG A 7 -13.07 0.14 -14.22
C ARG A 7 -12.40 1.46 -14.64
N THR A 8 -11.96 1.53 -15.90
CA THR A 8 -11.39 2.75 -16.48
C THR A 8 -12.35 3.93 -16.40
N GLU A 9 -13.65 3.64 -16.33
CA GLU A 9 -14.70 4.61 -16.03
C GLU A 9 -14.60 5.29 -14.65
N LEU A 10 -13.81 4.71 -13.72
CA LEU A 10 -13.51 5.31 -12.43
C LEU A 10 -12.19 6.07 -12.40
N LEU A 11 -11.40 6.02 -13.46
CA LEU A 11 -10.18 6.79 -13.58
C LEU A 11 -10.49 8.19 -14.11
N THR A 12 -9.95 9.18 -13.42
CA THR A 12 -10.03 10.58 -13.86
C THR A 12 -8.66 11.06 -14.26
N GLY A 13 -8.55 11.72 -15.40
CA GLY A 13 -7.30 12.31 -15.86
C GLY A 13 -6.79 13.39 -14.90
N GLN A 14 -5.51 13.33 -14.61
CA GLN A 14 -4.77 14.33 -13.82
C GLN A 14 -3.86 15.14 -14.77
N LEU A 15 -2.55 14.97 -14.68
CA LEU A 15 -1.60 15.59 -15.63
C LEU A 15 -1.79 15.08 -17.06
N ALA A 16 -2.12 13.80 -17.23
CA ALA A 16 -2.70 13.30 -18.48
C ALA A 16 -4.22 13.46 -18.40
N GLU A 17 -4.82 14.24 -19.26
CA GLU A 17 -6.28 14.46 -19.28
C GLU A 17 -7.04 13.32 -19.94
N SER A 18 -6.41 12.58 -20.85
CA SER A 18 -6.94 11.40 -21.53
C SER A 18 -5.84 10.45 -21.98
N TRP A 19 -6.26 9.26 -22.41
CA TRP A 19 -5.35 8.23 -22.95
C TRP A 19 -6.06 7.38 -24.00
N GLU A 20 -5.27 6.72 -24.84
CA GLU A 20 -5.76 5.79 -25.85
C GLU A 20 -4.81 4.60 -26.05
N PHE A 21 -5.34 3.52 -26.60
CA PHE A 21 -4.63 2.29 -26.93
C PHE A 21 -4.75 2.03 -28.44
N PRO A 22 -3.85 2.60 -29.28
CA PRO A 22 -3.90 2.42 -30.72
C PRO A 22 -3.71 0.98 -31.16
N ASP A 23 -2.93 0.24 -30.40
CA ASP A 23 -2.66 -1.18 -30.59
C ASP A 23 -2.36 -1.86 -29.23
N ASN A 24 -2.04 -3.16 -29.24
CA ASN A 24 -1.80 -3.95 -28.03
C ASN A 24 -0.47 -3.66 -27.30
N GLU A 25 0.41 -2.88 -27.89
CA GLU A 25 1.73 -2.58 -27.33
C GLU A 25 1.94 -1.08 -27.12
N THR A 26 0.93 -0.27 -27.41
CA THR A 26 1.05 1.20 -27.38
C THR A 26 0.01 1.82 -26.47
N VAL A 27 0.47 2.67 -25.56
CA VAL A 27 -0.36 3.60 -24.79
C VAL A 27 0.03 5.02 -25.14
N ILE A 28 -0.94 5.85 -25.47
CA ILE A 28 -0.74 7.29 -25.69
C ILE A 28 -1.40 8.05 -24.55
N PHE A 29 -0.67 8.94 -23.90
CA PHE A 29 -1.20 9.89 -22.93
C PHE A 29 -1.24 11.30 -23.55
N HIS A 30 -2.40 11.96 -23.43
CA HIS A 30 -2.57 13.36 -23.77
C HIS A 30 -2.39 14.22 -22.52
N ILE A 31 -1.34 15.02 -22.50
CA ILE A 31 -0.96 15.87 -21.39
C ILE A 31 -1.86 17.09 -21.34
N ARG A 32 -2.34 17.41 -20.14
CA ARG A 32 -3.22 18.55 -19.90
C ARG A 32 -2.52 19.87 -20.20
N HIS A 33 -3.20 20.72 -20.96
CA HIS A 33 -2.72 22.07 -21.27
C HIS A 33 -2.81 23.00 -20.05
N GLY A 34 -1.90 23.96 -19.95
CA GLY A 34 -1.94 25.03 -18.96
C GLY A 34 -1.60 24.59 -17.53
N VAL A 35 -1.03 23.38 -17.35
CA VAL A 35 -0.47 22.96 -16.06
C VAL A 35 0.92 23.57 -15.92
N HIS A 36 1.17 24.24 -14.79
CA HIS A 36 2.43 24.87 -14.52
C HIS A 36 3.11 24.28 -13.28
N TYR A 37 4.43 24.21 -13.31
CA TYR A 37 5.20 24.01 -12.09
C TYR A 37 5.00 25.18 -11.14
N GLN A 38 5.27 24.98 -9.87
CA GLN A 38 5.31 26.04 -8.88
C GLN A 38 6.28 27.12 -9.29
N ASP A 39 5.96 28.40 -8.95
CA ASP A 39 6.83 29.55 -9.22
C ASP A 39 8.02 29.55 -8.23
N LYS A 40 8.93 28.62 -8.50
CA LYS A 40 10.14 28.34 -7.71
C LYS A 40 11.26 27.88 -8.63
N GLU A 41 12.49 28.30 -8.33
CA GLU A 41 13.66 27.81 -9.06
C GLU A 41 13.80 26.28 -8.98
N PRO A 42 14.29 25.65 -10.05
CA PRO A 42 14.70 26.23 -11.32
C PRO A 42 13.58 26.33 -12.35
N ALA A 43 12.39 25.76 -12.11
CA ALA A 43 11.28 25.74 -13.06
C ALA A 43 10.62 27.11 -13.29
N ASN A 44 10.62 27.98 -12.26
CA ASN A 44 10.10 29.36 -12.32
C ASN A 44 8.70 29.46 -12.96
N GLY A 45 7.79 28.56 -12.60
CA GLY A 45 6.42 28.57 -13.09
C GLY A 45 6.23 28.19 -14.55
N ARG A 46 7.21 27.57 -15.23
CA ARG A 46 7.03 27.13 -16.61
C ARG A 46 5.97 26.04 -16.75
N GLU A 47 5.40 25.95 -17.93
CA GLU A 47 4.40 24.95 -18.25
C GLU A 47 4.98 23.53 -18.23
N TYR A 48 4.21 22.58 -17.71
CA TYR A 48 4.47 21.15 -17.76
C TYR A 48 4.11 20.60 -19.14
N THR A 49 4.95 19.77 -19.71
CA THR A 49 4.82 19.24 -21.06
C THR A 49 5.01 17.72 -21.13
N ALA A 50 4.78 17.16 -22.30
CA ALA A 50 5.06 15.75 -22.58
C ALA A 50 6.54 15.38 -22.43
N GLU A 51 7.46 16.33 -22.64
CA GLU A 51 8.89 16.10 -22.41
C GLU A 51 9.17 15.87 -20.91
N ASP A 52 8.52 16.62 -20.02
CA ASP A 52 8.63 16.43 -18.57
C ASP A 52 8.09 15.06 -18.14
N ALA A 53 6.92 14.69 -18.65
CA ALA A 53 6.30 13.40 -18.40
C ALA A 53 7.20 12.25 -18.86
N ALA A 54 7.67 12.29 -20.10
CA ALA A 54 8.55 11.27 -20.67
C ALA A 54 9.88 11.17 -19.91
N TYR A 55 10.47 12.30 -19.52
CA TYR A 55 11.68 12.33 -18.70
C TYR A 55 11.48 11.61 -17.36
N ASN A 56 10.44 11.97 -16.61
CA ASN A 56 10.19 11.40 -15.29
C ASN A 56 9.79 9.92 -15.36
N MET A 57 9.02 9.51 -16.36
CA MET A 57 8.69 8.11 -16.59
C MET A 57 9.95 7.29 -16.92
N ASN A 58 10.81 7.74 -17.84
CA ASN A 58 12.07 7.04 -18.13
C ASN A 58 12.92 6.93 -16.86
N ARG A 59 13.08 8.02 -16.12
CA ARG A 59 13.87 8.05 -14.88
C ARG A 59 13.40 7.01 -13.86
N ILE A 60 12.10 6.86 -13.65
CA ILE A 60 11.57 5.91 -12.64
C ILE A 60 11.71 4.46 -13.10
N TRP A 61 11.57 4.18 -14.40
CA TRP A 61 11.75 2.83 -14.93
C TRP A 61 13.22 2.41 -15.01
N GLU A 62 14.14 3.34 -15.21
CA GLU A 62 15.58 3.07 -15.35
C GLU A 62 16.33 3.03 -14.01
N ALA A 63 15.90 3.79 -13.01
CA ALA A 63 16.60 3.87 -11.73
C ALA A 63 16.58 2.53 -10.99
N SER A 64 17.77 1.94 -10.78
CA SER A 64 17.93 0.60 -10.17
C SER A 64 17.32 0.45 -8.77
N GLY A 65 17.15 1.55 -8.04
CA GLY A 65 16.52 1.58 -6.70
C GLY A 65 15.02 1.87 -6.72
N SER A 66 14.43 2.15 -7.88
CA SER A 66 13.01 2.46 -7.98
C SER A 66 12.14 1.21 -7.82
N TYR A 67 10.93 1.40 -7.31
CA TYR A 67 9.96 0.31 -7.16
C TYR A 67 9.66 -0.41 -8.49
N PRO A 68 9.33 0.29 -9.61
CA PRO A 68 9.07 -0.39 -10.87
C PRO A 68 10.27 -1.21 -11.36
N HIS A 69 11.48 -0.68 -11.19
CA HIS A 69 12.69 -1.39 -11.60
C HIS A 69 12.94 -2.66 -10.77
N LEU A 70 12.66 -2.63 -9.47
CA LEU A 70 12.86 -3.77 -8.58
C LEU A 70 11.80 -4.85 -8.73
N VAL A 71 10.56 -4.47 -9.07
CA VAL A 71 9.41 -5.38 -9.08
C VAL A 71 9.17 -5.98 -10.45
N TYR A 72 9.37 -5.21 -11.53
CA TYR A 72 9.06 -5.68 -12.89
C TYR A 72 10.33 -6.17 -13.60
N PRO A 73 10.40 -7.47 -13.97
CA PRO A 73 11.46 -8.01 -14.83
C PRO A 73 11.54 -7.26 -16.17
N PRO A 74 12.72 -7.24 -16.84
CA PRO A 74 12.93 -6.45 -18.07
C PRO A 74 11.91 -6.65 -19.18
N GLN A 75 11.39 -7.88 -19.36
CA GLN A 75 10.40 -8.20 -20.37
C GLN A 75 9.03 -7.55 -20.15
N TYR A 76 8.76 -7.03 -18.96
CA TYR A 76 7.51 -6.36 -18.59
C TYR A 76 7.65 -4.83 -18.52
N ARG A 77 8.84 -4.29 -18.74
CA ARG A 77 9.08 -2.85 -18.70
C ARG A 77 8.75 -2.18 -20.03
N PRO A 78 8.44 -0.88 -20.03
CA PRO A 78 8.35 -0.13 -21.28
C PRO A 78 9.63 -0.28 -22.10
N THR A 79 9.48 -0.48 -23.40
CA THR A 79 10.58 -0.53 -24.37
C THR A 79 10.96 0.84 -24.89
N SER A 80 10.01 1.78 -24.88
CA SER A 80 10.24 3.21 -25.17
C SER A 80 9.18 4.08 -24.50
N ILE A 81 9.59 5.28 -24.10
CA ILE A 81 8.71 6.35 -23.60
C ILE A 81 9.19 7.64 -24.27
N THR A 82 8.37 8.23 -25.11
CA THR A 82 8.77 9.33 -25.98
C THR A 82 7.70 10.41 -26.07
N ALA A 83 8.09 11.67 -25.93
CA ALA A 83 7.22 12.79 -26.29
C ALA A 83 7.15 12.90 -27.82
N LEU A 84 5.96 12.75 -28.39
CA LEU A 84 5.72 12.90 -29.83
C LEU A 84 5.59 14.38 -30.24
N ASP A 85 5.02 15.16 -29.34
CA ASP A 85 4.87 16.61 -29.44
C ASP A 85 4.78 17.20 -28.02
N LYS A 86 4.44 18.49 -27.90
CA LYS A 86 4.41 19.19 -26.61
C LYS A 86 3.44 18.59 -25.59
N TYR A 87 2.42 17.87 -26.03
CA TYR A 87 1.34 17.38 -25.17
C TYR A 87 1.00 15.89 -25.37
N THR A 88 1.80 15.16 -26.13
CA THR A 88 1.53 13.75 -26.42
C THR A 88 2.73 12.89 -26.04
N VAL A 89 2.51 11.90 -25.15
CA VAL A 89 3.51 10.90 -24.77
C VAL A 89 3.09 9.54 -25.31
N GLU A 90 3.96 8.91 -26.09
CA GLU A 90 3.82 7.52 -26.52
C GLU A 90 4.64 6.61 -25.60
N ILE A 91 4.03 5.51 -25.16
CA ILE A 91 4.67 4.48 -24.35
C ILE A 91 4.50 3.15 -25.05
N LYS A 92 5.59 2.48 -25.39
CA LYS A 92 5.60 1.11 -25.88
C LYS A 92 5.80 0.15 -24.71
N VAL A 93 4.79 -0.66 -24.43
CA VAL A 93 4.76 -1.56 -23.28
C VAL A 93 3.90 -2.79 -23.62
N PRO A 94 4.24 -4.02 -23.17
CA PRO A 94 3.42 -5.19 -23.40
C PRO A 94 1.96 -4.99 -22.94
N GLU A 95 0.98 -5.52 -23.69
CA GLU A 95 -0.45 -5.43 -23.36
C GLU A 95 -0.76 -5.86 -21.92
N THR A 96 -0.10 -6.90 -21.45
CA THR A 96 -0.25 -7.40 -20.06
C THR A 96 0.14 -6.39 -19.00
N MET A 97 0.88 -5.34 -19.37
CA MET A 97 1.36 -4.30 -18.46
C MET A 97 0.55 -3.00 -18.50
N HIS A 98 -0.47 -2.88 -19.36
CA HIS A 98 -1.27 -1.65 -19.44
C HIS A 98 -1.84 -1.24 -18.08
N GLY A 99 -2.43 -2.17 -17.32
CA GLY A 99 -2.95 -1.90 -15.99
C GLY A 99 -1.87 -1.50 -14.98
N GLN A 100 -0.70 -2.13 -15.06
CA GLN A 100 0.44 -1.82 -14.18
C GLN A 100 1.05 -0.47 -14.49
N LEU A 101 1.05 -0.07 -15.77
CA LEU A 101 1.50 1.27 -16.18
C LEU A 101 0.64 2.36 -15.51
N PHE A 102 -0.69 2.23 -15.55
CA PHE A 102 -1.60 3.16 -14.87
C PHE A 102 -1.38 3.20 -13.37
N LEU A 103 -1.08 2.05 -12.75
CA LEU A 103 -0.71 2.00 -11.35
C LEU A 103 0.57 2.79 -11.07
N VAL A 104 1.63 2.55 -11.84
CA VAL A 104 2.91 3.26 -11.65
C VAL A 104 2.74 4.76 -11.87
N CYS A 105 1.99 5.18 -12.89
CA CYS A 105 1.76 6.60 -13.21
C CYS A 105 0.77 7.29 -12.27
N GLY A 106 -0.15 6.54 -11.65
CA GLY A 106 -1.22 7.08 -10.79
C GLY A 106 -0.95 6.97 -9.28
N ASP A 107 0.13 6.33 -8.87
CA ASP A 107 0.47 6.13 -7.46
C ASP A 107 1.45 7.21 -6.95
N PHE A 108 1.52 7.37 -5.63
CA PHE A 108 2.54 8.19 -4.95
C PHE A 108 3.99 7.80 -5.28
N LEU A 109 4.18 6.66 -5.93
CA LEU A 109 5.48 6.19 -6.42
C LEU A 109 6.01 7.02 -7.60
N PHE A 110 5.13 7.73 -8.30
CA PHE A 110 5.48 8.57 -9.43
C PHE A 110 5.41 10.06 -9.03
N ALA A 111 6.57 10.67 -8.94
CA ALA A 111 6.69 12.09 -8.66
C ALA A 111 7.32 12.81 -9.86
N ASP A 112 6.61 13.81 -10.37
CA ASP A 112 7.09 14.66 -11.45
C ASP A 112 7.96 15.78 -10.90
N TYR A 113 9.23 15.78 -11.31
CA TYR A 113 10.17 16.87 -11.04
C TYR A 113 10.54 17.58 -12.33
N PRO A 114 10.77 18.91 -12.29
CA PRO A 114 11.36 19.59 -13.43
C PRO A 114 12.72 18.95 -13.75
N PRO A 115 13.00 18.52 -15.00
CA PRO A 115 14.31 17.95 -15.38
C PRO A 115 15.48 18.81 -14.97
N GLU A 116 15.36 20.13 -15.12
CA GLU A 116 16.36 21.10 -14.71
C GLU A 116 16.66 21.12 -13.19
N ALA A 117 15.71 20.67 -12.35
CA ALA A 117 15.97 20.53 -10.92
C ALA A 117 16.87 19.32 -10.63
N ILE A 118 16.69 18.23 -11.35
CA ILE A 118 17.58 17.07 -11.25
C ILE A 118 18.96 17.39 -11.81
N GLU A 119 19.05 18.13 -12.91
CA GLU A 119 20.34 18.60 -13.47
C GLU A 119 21.08 19.52 -12.51
N LEU A 120 20.38 20.42 -11.84
CA LEU A 120 20.97 21.43 -10.94
C LEU A 120 21.38 20.83 -9.60
N TYR A 121 20.53 19.98 -9.00
CA TYR A 121 20.67 19.52 -7.61
C TYR A 121 21.15 18.06 -7.51
N GLY A 122 21.14 17.31 -8.60
CA GLY A 122 21.51 15.90 -8.65
C GLY A 122 20.46 14.94 -8.09
N ASP A 123 19.83 15.30 -6.96
CA ASP A 123 18.73 14.58 -6.35
C ASP A 123 17.74 15.54 -5.67
N MET A 124 16.62 14.99 -5.18
CA MET A 124 15.56 15.76 -4.51
C MET A 124 15.50 15.46 -3.00
N ALA A 125 16.60 15.03 -2.40
CA ALA A 125 16.66 14.69 -0.97
C ALA A 125 16.54 15.93 -0.05
N ASN A 126 17.01 17.10 -0.52
CA ASN A 126 16.78 18.35 0.21
C ASN A 126 15.35 18.85 -0.08
N TRP A 127 14.54 18.96 0.95
CA TRP A 127 13.16 19.42 0.86
C TRP A 127 13.03 20.85 0.28
N GLU A 128 14.03 21.70 0.45
CA GLU A 128 14.08 23.04 -0.12
C GLU A 128 14.07 23.03 -1.65
N ASN A 129 14.49 21.94 -2.27
CA ASN A 129 14.48 21.77 -3.72
C ASN A 129 13.11 21.30 -4.25
N ALA A 130 12.17 20.94 -3.37
CA ALA A 130 10.86 20.43 -3.78
C ALA A 130 10.13 21.47 -4.66
N CYS A 131 9.83 21.08 -5.89
CA CYS A 131 9.12 21.86 -6.87
C CYS A 131 8.28 20.89 -7.74
N GLY A 132 6.99 21.09 -7.79
CA GLY A 132 6.06 20.22 -8.51
C GLY A 132 4.89 21.00 -9.09
N THR A 133 3.90 20.28 -9.62
CA THR A 133 2.67 20.85 -10.22
C THR A 133 1.48 20.79 -9.26
N GLY A 134 1.69 20.32 -8.02
CA GLY A 134 0.64 20.05 -7.04
C GLY A 134 0.04 21.28 -6.36
N PRO A 135 -1.07 21.09 -5.59
CA PRO A 135 -1.80 22.17 -4.94
C PRO A 135 -1.08 22.80 -3.75
N TRP A 136 -0.03 22.16 -3.24
CA TRP A 136 0.67 22.57 -2.02
C TRP A 136 2.15 22.82 -2.26
N MET A 137 2.64 23.93 -1.74
CA MET A 137 4.07 24.28 -1.73
C MET A 137 4.62 24.05 -0.34
N LEU A 138 5.66 23.23 -0.20
CA LEU A 138 6.36 23.01 1.06
C LEU A 138 7.19 24.25 1.41
N THR A 139 6.93 24.83 2.59
CA THR A 139 7.58 26.06 3.04
C THR A 139 8.48 25.88 4.25
N ASP A 140 8.30 24.76 4.98
CA ASP A 140 9.10 24.47 6.15
C ASP A 140 9.03 22.98 6.48
N TYR A 141 10.15 22.42 6.89
CA TYR A 141 10.28 21.03 7.29
C TYR A 141 11.20 20.90 8.51
N VAL A 142 10.64 20.40 9.59
CA VAL A 142 11.39 20.04 10.79
C VAL A 142 11.41 18.54 10.93
N ASN A 143 12.56 17.95 10.74
CA ASN A 143 12.71 16.48 10.75
C ASN A 143 12.06 15.87 12.00
N SER A 144 11.30 14.79 11.80
CA SER A 144 10.58 14.04 12.83
C SER A 144 9.57 14.88 13.66
N SER A 145 9.24 16.10 13.24
CA SER A 145 8.35 17.02 13.97
C SER A 145 7.20 17.53 13.13
N SER A 146 7.47 18.29 12.06
CA SER A 146 6.40 18.95 11.30
C SER A 146 6.78 19.30 9.86
N MET A 147 5.75 19.43 9.01
CA MET A 147 5.84 20.03 7.67
C MET A 147 4.77 21.11 7.55
N ASN A 148 5.14 22.25 6.99
CA ASN A 148 4.23 23.35 6.69
C ASN A 148 4.10 23.54 5.19
N PHE A 149 2.87 23.65 4.73
CA PHE A 149 2.55 23.85 3.33
C PHE A 149 1.65 25.08 3.19
N VAL A 150 1.82 25.81 2.10
CA VAL A 150 0.92 26.88 1.66
C VAL A 150 0.28 26.52 0.34
N ARG A 151 -0.88 27.10 0.07
CA ARG A 151 -1.58 26.90 -1.20
C ARG A 151 -0.71 27.39 -2.37
N ASN A 152 -0.67 26.58 -3.45
CA ASN A 152 -0.15 27.00 -4.74
C ASN A 152 -1.21 27.89 -5.43
N PRO A 153 -0.97 29.19 -5.60
CA PRO A 153 -1.96 30.10 -6.19
C PRO A 153 -2.19 29.82 -7.69
N ASN A 154 -1.25 29.11 -8.33
CA ASN A 154 -1.30 28.77 -9.75
C ASN A 154 -1.71 27.32 -9.97
N TYR A 155 -2.34 26.67 -8.98
CA TYR A 155 -2.80 25.30 -9.15
C TYR A 155 -3.89 25.24 -10.22
N TRP A 156 -3.76 24.30 -11.14
CA TRP A 156 -4.57 24.24 -12.36
C TRP A 156 -6.00 23.68 -12.17
N GLN A 157 -6.25 22.97 -11.06
CA GLN A 157 -7.51 22.24 -10.89
C GLN A 157 -8.58 23.09 -10.20
N TYR A 158 -9.80 22.97 -10.71
CA TYR A 158 -11.01 23.54 -10.13
C TYR A 158 -11.87 22.43 -9.54
N ASP A 159 -12.75 22.78 -8.61
CA ASP A 159 -13.69 21.85 -8.02
C ASP A 159 -14.67 21.33 -9.08
N PRO A 160 -14.77 20.00 -9.32
CA PRO A 160 -15.70 19.46 -10.33
C PRO A 160 -17.17 19.69 -10.01
N LEU A 161 -17.53 19.93 -8.74
CA LEU A 161 -18.91 20.24 -8.31
C LEU A 161 -19.17 21.76 -8.27
N HIS A 162 -18.13 22.56 -8.18
CA HIS A 162 -18.16 24.01 -8.12
C HIS A 162 -17.05 24.59 -9.02
N PRO A 163 -17.24 24.53 -10.38
CA PRO A 163 -16.15 24.90 -11.32
C PRO A 163 -15.69 26.35 -11.26
N GLU A 164 -16.42 27.21 -10.57
CA GLU A 164 -16.01 28.59 -10.27
C GLU A 164 -14.94 28.67 -9.18
N ASN A 165 -14.71 27.60 -8.42
CA ASN A 165 -13.77 27.58 -7.30
C ASN A 165 -12.49 26.85 -7.66
N GLN A 166 -11.37 27.58 -7.62
CA GLN A 166 -10.04 26.99 -7.76
C GLN A 166 -9.64 26.24 -6.49
N LEU A 167 -9.11 25.03 -6.66
CA LEU A 167 -8.55 24.23 -5.56
C LEU A 167 -7.10 24.67 -5.23
N PRO A 168 -6.62 24.36 -4.02
CA PRO A 168 -7.35 23.87 -2.85
C PRO A 168 -8.10 25.00 -2.13
N TYR A 169 -9.14 24.68 -1.38
CA TYR A 169 -9.90 25.65 -0.58
C TYR A 169 -9.11 26.21 0.61
N MET A 170 -8.27 25.38 1.21
CA MET A 170 -7.45 25.79 2.37
C MET A 170 -6.27 26.63 1.93
N ASP A 171 -5.89 27.62 2.72
CA ASP A 171 -4.71 28.48 2.47
C ASP A 171 -3.40 27.82 2.89
N ALA A 172 -3.44 26.96 3.91
CA ALA A 172 -2.26 26.29 4.44
C ALA A 172 -2.62 24.94 5.09
N VAL A 173 -1.64 24.04 5.12
CA VAL A 173 -1.71 22.75 5.82
C VAL A 173 -0.47 22.60 6.68
N LYS A 174 -0.66 22.18 7.93
CA LYS A 174 0.43 21.79 8.81
C LYS A 174 0.27 20.33 9.20
N THR A 175 1.25 19.51 8.88
CA THR A 175 1.32 18.13 9.37
C THR A 175 2.24 18.06 10.58
N LEU A 176 1.82 17.30 11.60
CA LEU A 176 2.60 17.08 12.81
C LEU A 176 2.93 15.60 12.94
N ASN A 177 4.19 15.30 13.20
CA ASN A 177 4.63 13.94 13.49
C ASN A 177 4.70 13.77 15.02
N ILE A 178 3.66 13.16 15.59
CA ILE A 178 3.57 12.85 17.02
C ILE A 178 3.51 11.33 17.15
N SER A 179 4.55 10.72 17.69
CA SER A 179 4.65 9.27 17.85
C SER A 179 3.68 8.72 18.89
N ASP A 180 3.43 9.46 19.97
CA ASP A 180 2.53 9.04 21.05
C ASP A 180 1.06 9.14 20.63
N LEU A 181 0.37 8.00 20.63
CA LEU A 181 -1.03 7.90 20.21
C LEU A 181 -1.96 8.66 21.17
N SER A 182 -1.72 8.59 22.48
CA SER A 182 -2.57 9.27 23.47
C SER A 182 -2.54 10.77 23.28
N THR A 183 -1.38 11.33 22.97
CA THR A 183 -1.20 12.76 22.60
C THR A 183 -1.96 13.10 21.30
N ARG A 184 -1.92 12.24 20.29
CA ARG A 184 -2.70 12.44 19.04
C ARG A 184 -4.21 12.44 19.30
N LEU A 185 -4.70 11.49 20.09
CA LEU A 185 -6.11 11.39 20.46
C LEU A 185 -6.57 12.62 21.28
N ALA A 186 -5.73 13.10 22.21
CA ALA A 186 -6.00 14.30 22.96
C ALA A 186 -6.06 15.55 22.06
N ALA A 187 -5.19 15.62 21.05
CA ALA A 187 -5.19 16.73 20.09
C ALA A 187 -6.46 16.77 19.22
N VAL A 188 -6.99 15.57 18.84
CA VAL A 188 -8.29 15.46 18.14
C VAL A 188 -9.44 15.91 19.06
N ARG A 189 -9.50 15.40 20.31
CA ARG A 189 -10.55 15.77 21.26
C ARG A 189 -10.62 17.28 21.54
N THR A 190 -9.49 17.95 21.47
CA THR A 190 -9.38 19.40 21.71
C THR A 190 -9.47 20.26 20.44
N GLY A 191 -9.74 19.64 19.28
CA GLY A 191 -9.82 20.35 17.99
C GLY A 191 -8.49 20.92 17.49
N LYS A 192 -7.36 20.49 18.05
CA LYS A 192 -6.02 20.88 17.57
C LYS A 192 -5.64 20.16 16.28
N PHE A 193 -6.19 18.97 16.05
CA PHE A 193 -6.09 18.25 14.79
C PHE A 193 -7.41 18.28 14.05
N THR A 194 -7.35 18.62 12.77
CA THR A 194 -8.50 18.58 11.87
C THR A 194 -8.76 17.16 11.38
N THR A 195 -7.70 16.36 11.24
CA THR A 195 -7.77 14.99 10.74
C THR A 195 -6.77 14.10 11.45
N LEU A 196 -7.16 12.88 11.78
CA LEU A 196 -6.30 11.82 12.28
C LEU A 196 -6.69 10.49 11.63
N GLY A 197 -5.73 9.85 10.98
CA GLY A 197 -5.89 8.51 10.41
C GLY A 197 -5.23 7.42 11.25
N GLY A 198 -5.53 6.15 10.94
CA GLY A 198 -4.87 5.00 11.56
C GLY A 198 -5.20 4.80 13.04
N VAL A 199 -6.42 5.12 13.45
CA VAL A 199 -6.90 4.90 14.83
C VAL A 199 -7.46 3.49 14.93
N GLY A 200 -6.97 2.70 15.87
CA GLY A 200 -7.47 1.35 16.16
C GLY A 200 -8.92 1.37 16.67
N TRP A 201 -9.59 0.23 16.57
CA TRP A 201 -11.02 0.13 16.91
C TRP A 201 -11.32 0.45 18.39
N GLU A 202 -10.44 0.08 19.31
CA GLU A 202 -10.57 0.38 20.77
C GLU A 202 -10.55 1.88 21.03
N ASP A 203 -9.52 2.55 20.53
CA ASP A 203 -9.35 4.00 20.68
C ASP A 203 -10.44 4.78 19.93
N ALA A 204 -10.83 4.31 18.75
CA ALA A 204 -11.92 4.90 17.98
C ALA A 204 -13.25 4.81 18.75
N SER A 205 -13.58 3.67 19.36
CA SER A 205 -14.77 3.47 20.16
C SER A 205 -14.81 4.41 21.36
N SER A 206 -13.68 4.57 22.04
CA SER A 206 -13.51 5.53 23.15
C SER A 206 -13.66 6.97 22.69
N LEU A 207 -13.04 7.31 21.55
CA LEU A 207 -13.05 8.67 20.99
C LEU A 207 -14.47 9.09 20.58
N ILE A 208 -15.22 8.21 19.90
CA ILE A 208 -16.61 8.47 19.46
C ILE A 208 -17.53 8.70 20.67
N LYS A 209 -17.38 7.90 21.73
CA LYS A 209 -18.17 8.07 22.97
C LYS A 209 -17.91 9.40 23.67
N THR A 210 -16.66 9.86 23.68
CA THR A 210 -16.25 11.08 24.41
C THR A 210 -16.33 12.35 23.58
N SER A 211 -16.43 12.25 22.28
CA SER A 211 -16.44 13.36 21.33
C SER A 211 -17.40 13.08 20.17
N PRO A 212 -18.73 13.13 20.43
CA PRO A 212 -19.76 12.70 19.46
C PRO A 212 -19.84 13.57 18.21
N ASP A 213 -19.24 14.76 18.22
CA ASP A 213 -19.20 15.67 17.06
C ASP A 213 -18.11 15.30 16.04
N ILE A 214 -17.28 14.30 16.33
CA ILE A 214 -16.25 13.85 15.41
C ILE A 214 -16.91 13.09 14.25
N ILE A 215 -16.65 13.55 13.04
CA ILE A 215 -16.99 12.84 11.82
C ILE A 215 -15.93 11.77 11.58
N TYR A 216 -16.33 10.53 11.37
CA TYR A 216 -15.40 9.44 11.14
C TYR A 216 -15.81 8.57 9.97
N ASN A 217 -14.80 7.93 9.37
CA ASN A 217 -15.00 6.88 8.38
C ASN A 217 -14.29 5.60 8.86
N LYS A 218 -14.98 4.47 8.75
CA LYS A 218 -14.44 3.13 9.06
C LYS A 218 -14.10 2.44 7.76
N SER A 219 -12.83 2.09 7.60
CA SER A 219 -12.35 1.33 6.46
C SER A 219 -11.76 0.00 6.89
N LEU A 220 -11.90 -1.02 6.05
CA LEU A 220 -11.17 -2.28 6.21
C LEU A 220 -9.68 -2.02 5.93
N THR A 221 -8.83 -2.52 6.81
CA THR A 221 -7.38 -2.56 6.57
C THR A 221 -7.00 -3.92 5.99
N GLY A 222 -5.83 -3.99 5.35
CA GLY A 222 -5.30 -5.26 4.86
C GLY A 222 -5.10 -6.28 5.98
N PRO A 223 -5.28 -7.58 5.71
CA PRO A 223 -5.01 -8.61 6.69
C PRO A 223 -3.54 -8.56 7.12
N THR A 224 -3.32 -8.74 8.42
CA THR A 224 -1.98 -8.91 8.97
C THR A 224 -1.74 -10.38 9.18
N CYS A 225 -0.63 -10.90 8.71
CA CYS A 225 -0.33 -12.32 8.80
C CYS A 225 1.16 -12.62 8.98
N PRO A 226 1.49 -13.82 9.51
CA PRO A 226 2.83 -14.36 9.47
C PRO A 226 3.25 -14.62 8.01
N ILE A 227 4.41 -14.13 7.63
CA ILE A 227 5.03 -14.41 6.33
C ILE A 227 6.34 -15.15 6.58
N GLY A 228 6.40 -16.40 6.14
CA GLY A 228 7.56 -17.27 6.31
C GLY A 228 8.60 -17.11 5.21
N ARG A 229 9.85 -17.46 5.54
CA ARG A 229 10.98 -17.58 4.61
C ARG A 229 10.86 -18.88 3.80
N LEU A 230 9.98 -18.89 2.80
CA LEU A 230 9.77 -20.07 1.95
C LEU A 230 10.98 -20.36 1.03
N ASP A 231 11.90 -19.43 0.91
CA ASP A 231 13.20 -19.60 0.27
C ASP A 231 14.18 -20.45 1.09
N LYS A 232 13.81 -20.84 2.31
CA LYS A 232 14.59 -21.69 3.23
C LYS A 232 13.92 -23.06 3.41
N PRO A 233 14.31 -24.07 2.62
CA PRO A 233 13.68 -25.39 2.64
C PRO A 233 13.88 -26.16 3.96
N GLU A 234 14.84 -25.77 4.79
CA GLU A 234 15.09 -26.34 6.11
C GLU A 234 14.05 -25.94 7.17
N LEU A 235 13.24 -24.90 6.93
CA LEU A 235 12.24 -24.45 7.85
C LEU A 235 10.96 -25.28 7.77
N ALA A 236 10.38 -25.62 8.93
CA ALA A 236 9.21 -26.51 9.00
C ALA A 236 8.04 -26.04 8.12
N PHE A 237 7.75 -24.74 8.09
CA PHE A 237 6.66 -24.19 7.30
C PHE A 237 6.96 -24.09 5.79
N HIS A 238 8.12 -24.57 5.30
CA HIS A 238 8.31 -24.83 3.88
C HIS A 238 7.35 -25.92 3.40
N ASP A 239 7.05 -26.91 4.23
CA ASP A 239 5.98 -27.87 3.95
C ASP A 239 4.60 -27.22 4.04
N ILE A 240 3.78 -27.41 3.01
CA ILE A 240 2.41 -26.87 2.96
C ILE A 240 1.52 -27.40 4.08
N LYS A 241 1.71 -28.66 4.51
CA LYS A 241 0.93 -29.26 5.60
C LYS A 241 1.17 -28.55 6.93
N VAL A 242 2.40 -28.09 7.17
CA VAL A 242 2.71 -27.29 8.35
C VAL A 242 1.97 -25.96 8.31
N ARG A 243 1.96 -25.26 7.17
CA ARG A 243 1.20 -24.00 7.02
C ARG A 243 -0.30 -24.21 7.20
N GLN A 244 -0.86 -25.31 6.69
CA GLN A 244 -2.26 -25.69 6.89
C GLN A 244 -2.54 -25.96 8.36
N ALA A 245 -1.67 -26.67 9.06
CA ALA A 245 -1.79 -26.93 10.49
C ALA A 245 -1.80 -25.66 11.32
N LEU A 246 -0.84 -24.76 11.05
CA LEU A 246 -0.79 -23.45 11.72
C LEU A 246 -2.08 -22.64 11.47
N SER A 247 -2.64 -22.70 10.25
CA SER A 247 -3.91 -22.04 9.94
C SER A 247 -5.07 -22.63 10.75
N MET A 248 -5.21 -23.95 10.77
CA MET A 248 -6.32 -24.64 11.46
C MET A 248 -6.21 -24.61 13.00
N SER A 249 -5.06 -24.24 13.57
CA SER A 249 -4.88 -24.13 15.01
C SER A 249 -5.42 -22.81 15.60
N ILE A 250 -5.78 -21.83 14.76
CA ILE A 250 -6.22 -20.48 15.20
C ILE A 250 -7.73 -20.42 15.22
N ASP A 251 -8.33 -20.15 16.38
CA ASP A 251 -9.75 -19.83 16.52
C ASP A 251 -10.01 -18.38 16.11
N ARG A 252 -10.34 -18.18 14.84
CA ARG A 252 -10.58 -16.85 14.27
C ARG A 252 -11.90 -16.25 14.71
N GLU A 253 -12.91 -17.10 14.99
CA GLU A 253 -14.20 -16.61 15.50
C GLU A 253 -14.03 -16.05 16.91
N ALA A 254 -13.31 -16.74 17.80
CA ALA A 254 -12.97 -16.20 19.10
C ALA A 254 -12.14 -14.91 18.99
N LEU A 255 -11.16 -14.84 18.08
CA LEU A 255 -10.39 -13.61 17.86
C LEU A 255 -11.30 -12.45 17.41
N ILE A 256 -12.25 -12.68 16.49
CA ILE A 256 -13.18 -11.65 16.03
C ILE A 256 -14.06 -11.16 17.17
N ASN A 257 -14.60 -12.08 17.97
CA ASN A 257 -15.58 -11.75 18.99
C ASN A 257 -14.92 -11.20 20.27
N ASP A 258 -13.85 -11.82 20.74
CA ASP A 258 -13.28 -11.55 22.06
C ASP A 258 -12.14 -10.53 22.01
N TYR A 259 -11.28 -10.59 20.97
CA TYR A 259 -10.17 -9.64 20.84
C TYR A 259 -10.57 -8.40 20.04
N TYR A 260 -11.29 -8.57 18.91
CA TYR A 260 -11.69 -7.44 18.06
C TYR A 260 -13.10 -6.90 18.34
N GLU A 261 -13.84 -7.47 19.29
CA GLU A 261 -15.22 -7.07 19.63
C GLU A 261 -16.14 -6.91 18.39
N GLY A 262 -15.99 -7.81 17.42
CA GLY A 262 -16.73 -7.77 16.15
C GLY A 262 -16.18 -6.78 15.12
N ASN A 263 -15.04 -6.14 15.36
CA ASN A 263 -14.43 -5.16 14.45
C ASN A 263 -13.41 -5.77 13.46
N ALA A 264 -13.52 -7.05 13.17
CA ALA A 264 -12.69 -7.75 12.20
C ALA A 264 -13.54 -8.61 11.27
N THR A 265 -12.95 -9.07 10.18
CA THR A 265 -13.59 -9.91 9.18
C THR A 265 -12.82 -11.21 9.02
N LEU A 266 -13.53 -12.34 9.02
CA LEU A 266 -12.92 -13.67 8.97
C LEU A 266 -12.15 -13.94 7.68
N PHE A 267 -12.73 -13.56 6.54
CA PHE A 267 -12.19 -13.85 5.22
C PHE A 267 -12.14 -12.57 4.37
N ALA A 268 -10.94 -12.06 4.15
CA ALA A 268 -10.74 -10.78 3.49
C ALA A 268 -9.58 -10.80 2.46
N PHE A 269 -9.10 -11.98 2.08
CA PHE A 269 -8.02 -12.12 1.11
C PHE A 269 -8.43 -13.12 0.02
N PRO A 270 -8.11 -12.89 -1.26
CA PRO A 270 -7.44 -11.69 -1.81
C PRO A 270 -8.31 -10.43 -1.84
N TRP A 271 -9.63 -10.55 -1.75
CA TRP A 271 -10.60 -9.45 -1.81
C TRP A 271 -11.38 -9.33 -0.52
N PRO A 272 -11.52 -8.13 0.06
CA PRO A 272 -12.36 -7.93 1.24
C PRO A 272 -13.85 -7.88 0.88
N PRO A 273 -14.76 -8.14 1.84
CA PRO A 273 -16.20 -8.03 1.68
C PRO A 273 -16.65 -6.56 1.63
N ALA A 274 -16.19 -5.81 0.64
CA ALA A 274 -16.57 -4.43 0.41
C ALA A 274 -17.35 -4.31 -0.90
N THR A 275 -18.27 -3.36 -0.96
CA THR A 275 -19.15 -3.14 -2.13
C THR A 275 -18.36 -3.00 -3.43
N THR A 276 -17.21 -2.34 -3.37
CA THR A 276 -16.29 -2.14 -4.51
C THR A 276 -15.78 -3.45 -5.08
N TYR A 277 -15.68 -4.51 -4.27
CA TYR A 277 -15.16 -5.82 -4.66
C TYR A 277 -16.22 -6.91 -4.76
N SER A 278 -17.50 -6.54 -4.67
CA SER A 278 -18.61 -7.51 -4.71
C SER A 278 -18.56 -8.46 -5.94
N ALA A 279 -17.99 -8.01 -7.05
CA ALA A 279 -17.82 -8.83 -8.25
C ALA A 279 -16.67 -9.86 -8.16
N PHE A 280 -15.76 -9.71 -7.19
CA PHE A 280 -14.57 -10.55 -7.02
C PHE A 280 -14.54 -11.28 -5.68
N TYR A 281 -15.29 -10.78 -4.71
CA TYR A 281 -15.37 -11.39 -3.39
C TYR A 281 -16.34 -12.57 -3.40
N THR A 282 -15.85 -13.73 -3.00
CA THR A 282 -16.67 -14.91 -2.75
C THR A 282 -16.63 -15.19 -1.26
N PRO A 283 -17.74 -15.19 -0.54
CA PRO A 283 -17.81 -15.50 0.88
C PRO A 283 -17.20 -16.85 1.22
N LEU A 284 -16.71 -17.03 2.46
CA LEU A 284 -16.04 -18.26 2.88
C LEU A 284 -16.95 -19.49 2.73
N GLU A 285 -18.23 -19.34 3.04
CA GLU A 285 -19.24 -20.39 2.92
C GLU A 285 -19.50 -20.87 1.49
N GLU A 286 -19.17 -20.06 0.49
CA GLU A 286 -19.27 -20.38 -0.94
C GLU A 286 -17.94 -20.89 -1.52
N GLN A 287 -16.87 -20.87 -0.74
CA GLN A 287 -15.58 -21.42 -1.16
C GLN A 287 -15.60 -22.96 -1.15
N SER A 288 -14.60 -23.57 -1.78
CA SER A 288 -14.43 -25.03 -1.72
C SER A 288 -14.31 -25.51 -0.27
N GLN A 289 -14.76 -26.73 0.02
CA GLN A 289 -14.65 -27.34 1.34
C GLN A 289 -13.21 -27.28 1.88
N PHE A 290 -12.22 -27.48 1.01
CA PHE A 290 -10.82 -27.37 1.36
C PHE A 290 -10.46 -26.00 1.94
N VAL A 291 -10.93 -24.90 1.33
CA VAL A 291 -10.69 -23.56 1.83
C VAL A 291 -11.44 -23.33 3.15
N GLN A 292 -12.69 -23.76 3.24
CA GLN A 292 -13.46 -23.65 4.49
C GLN A 292 -12.77 -24.38 5.64
N ASP A 293 -12.25 -25.58 5.40
CA ASP A 293 -11.52 -26.36 6.40
C ASP A 293 -10.25 -25.64 6.89
N LEU A 294 -9.52 -24.93 6.01
CA LEU A 294 -8.33 -24.16 6.39
C LEU A 294 -8.64 -22.97 7.33
N PHE A 295 -9.85 -22.45 7.29
CA PHE A 295 -10.29 -21.37 8.15
C PHE A 295 -11.05 -21.85 9.39
N SER A 296 -11.37 -23.15 9.46
CA SER A 296 -12.01 -23.74 10.63
C SER A 296 -10.99 -23.98 11.74
N TYR A 297 -11.40 -23.77 12.99
CA TYR A 297 -10.60 -24.13 14.16
C TYR A 297 -10.64 -25.64 14.37
N ASN A 298 -9.52 -26.32 14.15
CA ASN A 298 -9.43 -27.79 14.30
C ASN A 298 -8.01 -28.21 14.72
N PRO A 299 -7.64 -28.04 15.99
CA PRO A 299 -6.31 -28.37 16.48
C PRO A 299 -5.96 -29.87 16.39
N GLU A 300 -6.95 -30.78 16.41
CA GLU A 300 -6.70 -32.20 16.24
C GLU A 300 -6.27 -32.52 14.80
N ARG A 301 -6.94 -31.95 13.80
CA ARG A 301 -6.52 -32.09 12.40
C ARG A 301 -5.16 -31.41 12.17
N ALA A 302 -4.92 -30.27 12.82
CA ALA A 302 -3.63 -29.59 12.76
C ALA A 302 -2.49 -30.48 13.26
N LYS A 303 -2.64 -31.16 14.41
CA LYS A 303 -1.65 -32.14 14.91
C LYS A 303 -1.40 -33.30 13.96
N GLN A 304 -2.47 -33.81 13.32
CA GLN A 304 -2.32 -34.85 12.30
C GLN A 304 -1.47 -34.37 11.13
N LEU A 305 -1.75 -33.17 10.62
CA LEU A 305 -0.98 -32.58 9.52
C LEU A 305 0.50 -32.36 9.90
N LEU A 306 0.78 -31.93 11.12
CA LEU A 306 2.16 -31.82 11.62
C LEU A 306 2.83 -33.19 11.67
N SER A 307 2.15 -34.22 12.17
CA SER A 307 2.68 -35.58 12.17
C SER A 307 2.96 -36.12 10.77
N GLU A 308 2.04 -35.87 9.81
CA GLU A 308 2.21 -36.21 8.40
C GLU A 308 3.38 -35.48 7.73
N ALA A 309 3.72 -34.27 8.23
CA ALA A 309 4.85 -33.47 7.77
C ALA A 309 6.18 -33.83 8.47
N GLY A 310 6.17 -34.81 9.39
CA GLY A 310 7.38 -35.25 10.13
C GLY A 310 7.61 -34.52 11.47
N TYR A 311 6.62 -33.81 11.98
CA TYR A 311 6.68 -33.07 13.24
C TYR A 311 5.63 -33.58 14.27
N PRO A 312 5.62 -34.87 14.65
CA PRO A 312 4.59 -35.42 15.55
C PRO A 312 4.61 -34.80 16.95
N ASP A 313 5.77 -34.31 17.40
CA ASP A 313 5.96 -33.67 18.70
C ASP A 313 5.97 -32.12 18.60
N GLY A 314 5.61 -31.59 17.43
CA GLY A 314 5.70 -30.15 17.15
C GLY A 314 7.11 -29.69 16.81
N PHE A 315 7.32 -28.37 16.85
CA PHE A 315 8.62 -27.75 16.54
C PHE A 315 8.74 -26.37 17.20
N LYS A 316 9.94 -25.80 17.15
CA LYS A 316 10.20 -24.42 17.57
C LYS A 316 10.35 -23.52 16.36
N THR A 317 9.82 -22.30 16.47
CA THR A 317 9.92 -21.30 15.42
C THR A 317 9.92 -19.89 16.00
N SER A 318 10.32 -18.90 15.20
CA SER A 318 10.39 -17.50 15.61
C SER A 318 9.67 -16.57 14.65
N ILE A 319 9.18 -15.44 15.19
CA ILE A 319 8.54 -14.40 14.42
C ILE A 319 9.00 -13.01 14.89
N ILE A 320 9.43 -12.17 13.95
CA ILE A 320 9.71 -10.76 14.28
C ILE A 320 8.45 -9.92 14.10
N CYS A 321 8.27 -8.93 14.97
CA CYS A 321 7.17 -7.98 14.94
C CYS A 321 7.56 -6.63 15.53
N THR A 322 6.69 -5.63 15.44
CA THR A 322 6.80 -4.39 16.21
C THR A 322 6.07 -4.51 17.56
N SER A 323 6.35 -3.61 18.49
CA SER A 323 5.68 -3.59 19.81
C SER A 323 4.14 -3.52 19.71
N ALA A 324 3.61 -2.81 18.70
CA ALA A 324 2.16 -2.71 18.48
C ALA A 324 1.46 -4.05 18.14
N GLN A 325 2.23 -5.08 17.79
CA GLN A 325 1.71 -6.38 17.36
C GLN A 325 1.97 -7.49 18.39
N ALA A 326 2.76 -7.19 19.41
CA ALA A 326 3.24 -8.19 20.35
C ALA A 326 2.10 -8.86 21.15
N ASP A 327 1.11 -8.09 21.59
CA ASP A 327 -0.04 -8.61 22.35
C ASP A 327 -0.90 -9.56 21.53
N PHE A 328 -1.17 -9.20 20.26
CA PHE A 328 -1.88 -10.08 19.33
C PHE A 328 -1.10 -11.38 19.10
N LEU A 329 0.20 -11.28 18.88
CA LEU A 329 1.05 -12.46 18.67
C LEU A 329 1.17 -13.34 19.93
N ALA A 330 1.04 -12.78 21.13
CA ALA A 330 0.96 -13.58 22.34
C ALA A 330 -0.26 -14.51 22.33
N ILE A 331 -1.41 -14.04 21.82
CA ILE A 331 -2.60 -14.88 21.65
C ILE A 331 -2.36 -15.97 20.59
N ILE A 332 -1.74 -15.62 19.48
CA ILE A 332 -1.38 -16.60 18.43
C ILE A 332 -0.41 -17.66 18.94
N LYS A 333 0.54 -17.27 19.79
CA LYS A 333 1.46 -18.21 20.46
C LYS A 333 0.72 -19.25 21.30
N GLU A 334 -0.31 -18.84 22.04
CA GLU A 334 -1.13 -19.78 22.82
C GLU A 334 -1.88 -20.76 21.91
N TYR A 335 -2.42 -20.30 20.78
CA TYR A 335 -3.01 -21.20 19.80
C TYR A 335 -1.99 -22.20 19.23
N PHE A 336 -0.81 -21.76 18.88
CA PHE A 336 0.25 -22.64 18.38
C PHE A 336 0.71 -23.65 19.43
N ALA A 337 0.74 -23.26 20.69
CA ALA A 337 1.06 -24.18 21.79
C ALA A 337 0.07 -25.35 21.89
N THR A 338 -1.21 -25.18 21.51
CA THR A 338 -2.21 -26.26 21.49
C THR A 338 -1.83 -27.40 20.55
N ILE A 339 -0.99 -27.12 19.56
CA ILE A 339 -0.49 -28.10 18.58
C ILE A 339 1.01 -28.37 18.75
N ASN A 340 1.57 -28.11 19.95
CA ASN A 340 2.97 -28.29 20.32
C ASN A 340 3.97 -27.47 19.48
N VAL A 341 3.55 -26.35 18.92
CA VAL A 341 4.44 -25.41 18.24
C VAL A 341 4.84 -24.30 19.21
N ASP A 342 6.15 -24.20 19.52
CA ASP A 342 6.71 -23.21 20.44
C ASP A 342 7.16 -21.97 19.64
N LEU A 343 6.36 -20.90 19.70
CA LEU A 343 6.60 -19.64 18.98
C LEU A 343 7.40 -18.65 19.85
N SER A 344 8.60 -18.27 19.42
CA SER A 344 9.33 -17.12 19.97
C SER A 344 8.89 -15.84 19.26
N ILE A 345 8.62 -14.78 20.02
CA ILE A 345 8.22 -13.47 19.52
C ILE A 345 9.36 -12.49 19.75
N ASP A 346 9.98 -12.01 18.66
CA ASP A 346 11.10 -11.10 18.71
C ASP A 346 10.63 -9.69 18.32
N VAL A 347 10.51 -8.81 19.33
CA VAL A 347 10.07 -7.43 19.12
C VAL A 347 11.25 -6.58 18.64
N VAL A 348 11.08 -5.95 17.48
CA VAL A 348 12.10 -5.08 16.88
C VAL A 348 11.51 -3.69 16.61
N GLU A 349 12.39 -2.70 16.43
CA GLU A 349 12.00 -1.34 16.05
C GLU A 349 11.53 -1.31 14.59
N THR A 350 10.57 -0.42 14.26
CA THR A 350 9.91 -0.36 12.94
C THR A 350 10.89 -0.18 11.77
N GLY A 351 11.91 0.66 11.91
CA GLY A 351 12.93 0.86 10.87
C GLY A 351 13.77 -0.40 10.65
N THR A 352 14.14 -1.08 11.74
CA THR A 352 14.85 -2.37 11.69
C THR A 352 13.99 -3.43 11.01
N MET A 353 12.72 -3.54 11.40
CA MET A 353 11.78 -4.48 10.76
C MET A 353 11.65 -4.23 9.26
N THR A 354 11.52 -2.96 8.85
CA THR A 354 11.43 -2.56 7.44
C THR A 354 12.68 -2.94 6.66
N SER A 355 13.86 -2.73 7.26
CA SER A 355 15.15 -3.11 6.65
C SER A 355 15.26 -4.63 6.49
N MET A 356 14.90 -5.39 7.54
CA MET A 356 14.91 -6.86 7.52
C MET A 356 13.91 -7.43 6.51
N ASP A 357 12.74 -6.82 6.35
CA ASP A 357 11.73 -7.21 5.36
C ASP A 357 12.23 -7.00 3.94
N ARG A 358 12.73 -5.80 3.63
CA ARG A 358 13.25 -5.46 2.29
C ARG A 358 14.46 -6.31 1.90
N GLY A 359 15.37 -6.53 2.85
CA GLY A 359 16.57 -7.35 2.65
C GLY A 359 16.31 -8.86 2.75
N ARG A 360 15.10 -9.29 3.12
CA ARG A 360 14.77 -10.69 3.45
C ARG A 360 15.78 -11.29 4.44
N THR A 361 16.17 -10.50 5.47
CA THR A 361 17.18 -10.92 6.45
C THR A 361 16.58 -11.40 7.77
N TYR A 362 15.25 -11.38 7.93
CA TYR A 362 14.59 -11.96 9.10
C TYR A 362 14.81 -13.49 9.18
N PRO A 363 14.89 -14.07 10.41
CA PRO A 363 15.30 -15.46 10.57
C PRO A 363 14.34 -16.46 9.94
N GLU A 364 13.07 -16.43 10.33
CA GLU A 364 12.06 -17.42 9.95
C GLU A 364 10.76 -16.79 9.49
N MET A 365 10.07 -16.03 10.34
CA MET A 365 8.82 -15.34 9.99
C MET A 365 8.86 -13.85 10.35
N ILE A 366 8.08 -13.08 9.63
CA ILE A 366 7.79 -11.68 9.92
C ILE A 366 6.27 -11.49 9.99
N PHE A 367 5.80 -10.73 10.98
CA PHE A 367 4.38 -10.41 11.11
C PHE A 367 4.11 -9.01 10.58
N LYS A 368 3.47 -8.91 9.44
CA LYS A 368 3.21 -7.63 8.81
C LYS A 368 1.86 -7.60 8.10
N PRO A 369 1.28 -6.40 7.92
CA PRO A 369 0.11 -6.25 7.07
C PRO A 369 0.46 -6.62 5.63
N LEU A 370 -0.42 -7.38 5.01
CA LEU A 370 -0.41 -7.53 3.57
C LEU A 370 -0.94 -6.25 2.97
N VAL A 371 -0.13 -5.61 2.15
CA VAL A 371 -0.61 -4.44 1.39
C VAL A 371 -1.75 -4.93 0.49
N GLN A 372 -2.93 -4.40 0.71
CA GLN A 372 -4.07 -4.60 -0.19
C GLN A 372 -4.20 -3.34 -1.03
N ASP A 373 -4.02 -3.50 -2.33
CA ASP A 373 -4.29 -2.43 -3.27
C ASP A 373 -5.75 -2.55 -3.71
N TYR A 374 -6.60 -1.84 -2.99
CA TYR A 374 -8.03 -1.85 -3.27
C TYR A 374 -8.41 -1.13 -4.57
N GLN A 375 -7.52 -0.32 -5.10
CA GLN A 375 -7.76 0.41 -6.35
C GLN A 375 -7.49 -0.45 -7.57
N PHE A 376 -6.53 -1.37 -7.46
CA PHE A 376 -6.06 -2.19 -8.57
C PHE A 376 -6.03 -3.68 -8.20
N PRO A 377 -7.16 -4.38 -8.32
CA PRO A 377 -7.29 -5.80 -7.97
C PRO A 377 -6.21 -6.73 -8.54
N TRP A 378 -5.81 -6.53 -9.79
CA TRP A 378 -4.79 -7.35 -10.45
C TRP A 378 -3.39 -7.22 -9.83
N ARG A 379 -3.06 -6.10 -9.18
CA ARG A 379 -1.78 -5.95 -8.45
C ARG A 379 -1.66 -6.96 -7.33
N MET A 380 -2.77 -7.26 -6.66
CA MET A 380 -2.81 -8.31 -5.63
C MET A 380 -2.43 -9.67 -6.20
N LEU A 381 -2.95 -10.01 -7.37
CA LEU A 381 -2.66 -11.27 -8.04
C LEU A 381 -1.20 -11.30 -8.51
N PHE A 382 -0.75 -10.25 -9.18
CA PHE A 382 0.62 -10.16 -9.69
C PHE A 382 1.68 -10.22 -8.58
N LEU A 383 1.53 -9.43 -7.51
CA LEU A 383 2.53 -9.34 -6.43
C LEU A 383 2.50 -10.51 -5.44
N ARG A 384 1.45 -11.34 -5.44
CA ARG A 384 1.22 -12.33 -4.39
C ARG A 384 1.11 -13.76 -4.88
N ILE A 385 0.79 -13.97 -6.15
CA ILE A 385 0.54 -15.29 -6.73
C ILE A 385 1.67 -15.67 -7.68
N GLU A 386 2.21 -14.72 -8.44
CA GLU A 386 3.43 -14.98 -9.21
C GLU A 386 4.65 -14.82 -8.27
N SER A 387 5.12 -15.95 -7.76
CA SER A 387 6.48 -16.04 -7.24
C SER A 387 7.40 -16.10 -8.45
N PRO A 388 8.36 -15.19 -8.61
CA PRO A 388 9.44 -15.46 -9.54
C PRO A 388 10.22 -16.66 -8.98
N ASP A 389 10.23 -17.75 -9.70
CA ASP A 389 11.16 -18.84 -9.47
C ASP A 389 12.61 -18.35 -9.56
#